data_2dc0056b6608e7e8921030a081f75f36
#
_entry.id   2dc0056b6608e7e8921030a081f75f36
#
_cell.length_a   1.000
_cell.length_b   1.000
_cell.length_c   1.000
_cell.angle_alpha   90.00
_cell.angle_beta   90.00
_cell.angle_gamma   90.00
#
_symmetry.space_group_name_H-M   'P 1'
#
loop_
_entity.id
_entity.type
_entity.pdbx_description
1 polymer ?
#
loop_
_entity_poly.entity_id
_entity_poly.type
_entity_poly.pdbx_seq_one_letter_code
_entity_poly.pdbx_strand_id
1 'polypeptide(L)'
;MRQRPFISTVIISLTLILFSCGQTENNTKEQPKNSIPIMPRAEQIKISDLKSVLTRLQNKKLEFDFFGITSNGIDCIYFVPDSNLYAIEFEVMTEDQKPWLDKLKEFAQQDNYKTLMTTYNNKPQYKSSDPAPVLRIETKSTLDQTATIGQNIMARIFGNSEQTTYDVVP
;
A
#
# COMPACT_ATOMS: atom_id res chain seq x y z
N MET A 1 -40.63 -53.83 39.40
CA MET A 1 -39.43 -54.61 39.70
C MET A 1 -38.27 -53.61 39.74
N ARG A 2 -37.84 -53.24 40.96
CA ARG A 2 -36.64 -53.75 41.69
C ARG A 2 -35.40 -53.51 40.81
N GLN A 3 -34.33 -52.80 41.20
CA GLN A 3 -33.76 -52.50 42.51
C GLN A 3 -32.69 -51.38 42.36
N ARG A 4 -32.52 -50.59 43.40
CA ARG A 4 -31.33 -49.81 43.79
C ARG A 4 -30.22 -50.79 44.24
N PRO A 5 -29.09 -50.43 44.78
CA PRO A 5 -28.29 -49.18 44.81
C PRO A 5 -26.76 -49.48 44.58
N PHE A 6 -25.85 -48.54 44.65
CA PHE A 6 -24.78 -48.52 45.65
C PHE A 6 -24.00 -47.22 45.63
N ILE A 7 -23.99 -46.61 46.74
CA ILE A 7 -23.16 -45.56 47.27
C ILE A 7 -21.75 -46.11 47.47
N SER A 8 -20.73 -45.36 47.12
CA SER A 8 -19.43 -45.50 47.77
C SER A 8 -18.72 -44.14 47.89
N THR A 9 -18.76 -43.70 49.10
CA THR A 9 -18.07 -42.57 49.71
C THR A 9 -16.66 -43.00 50.10
N VAL A 10 -15.63 -42.26 49.75
CA VAL A 10 -14.33 -42.27 50.47
C VAL A 10 -13.74 -40.87 50.23
N ILE A 11 -13.80 -39.91 51.07
CA ILE A 11 -13.19 -39.57 52.36
C ILE A 11 -11.64 -39.54 52.29
N ILE A 12 -11.13 -38.31 52.39
CA ILE A 12 -9.98 -37.78 53.12
C ILE A 12 -8.59 -38.11 52.61
N SER A 13 -7.84 -37.06 52.23
CA SER A 13 -6.68 -36.68 53.04
C SER A 13 -6.22 -35.23 52.75
N LEU A 14 -6.34 -34.45 53.78
CA LEU A 14 -5.78 -33.13 54.00
C LEU A 14 -4.28 -33.31 54.30
N THR A 15 -3.42 -32.77 53.50
CA THR A 15 -2.02 -32.54 53.88
C THR A 15 -1.65 -31.10 53.62
N LEU A 16 -1.72 -30.33 54.67
CA LEU A 16 -1.02 -29.04 54.79
C LEU A 16 0.48 -29.33 54.77
N ILE A 17 1.17 -28.77 53.77
CA ILE A 17 2.59 -28.55 53.87
C ILE A 17 2.81 -27.05 53.76
N LEU A 18 2.98 -26.45 54.93
CA LEU A 18 3.57 -25.13 55.09
C LEU A 18 5.06 -25.26 54.78
N PHE A 19 5.54 -24.69 53.70
CA PHE A 19 6.94 -24.33 53.60
C PHE A 19 7.04 -22.84 53.37
N SER A 20 7.64 -22.29 54.35
CA SER A 20 8.01 -20.90 54.58
C SER A 20 9.15 -20.46 53.69
N CYS A 21 9.12 -19.17 53.34
CA CYS A 21 10.24 -18.28 53.06
C CYS A 21 11.24 -18.61 51.96
N GLY A 22 11.22 -17.71 51.03
CA GLY A 22 12.28 -17.44 50.06
C GLY A 22 11.88 -16.28 49.19
N GLN A 23 11.79 -15.07 49.78
CA GLN A 23 11.78 -13.84 48.97
C GLN A 23 13.13 -13.73 48.29
N THR A 24 13.14 -14.02 47.02
CA THR A 24 14.15 -13.49 46.12
C THR A 24 13.41 -12.59 45.13
N GLU A 25 13.42 -11.32 45.43
CA GLU A 25 13.02 -10.28 44.49
C GLU A 25 13.99 -10.33 43.29
N ASN A 26 13.68 -11.15 42.31
CA ASN A 26 14.22 -10.97 40.98
C ASN A 26 13.37 -9.92 40.29
N ASN A 27 13.76 -8.67 40.45
CA ASN A 27 13.41 -7.57 39.61
C ASN A 27 13.95 -7.85 38.19
N THR A 28 13.35 -8.80 37.49
CA THR A 28 13.46 -8.91 36.05
C THR A 28 12.60 -7.77 35.52
N LYS A 29 13.24 -6.61 35.31
CA LYS A 29 12.69 -5.58 34.44
C LYS A 29 12.39 -6.26 33.11
N GLU A 30 11.12 -6.57 32.87
CA GLU A 30 10.64 -6.88 31.55
C GLU A 30 11.03 -5.69 30.65
N GLN A 31 12.07 -5.89 29.85
CA GLN A 31 12.35 -5.01 28.75
C GLN A 31 11.06 -4.97 27.90
N PRO A 32 10.56 -3.76 27.59
CA PRO A 32 9.43 -3.66 26.68
C PRO A 32 9.89 -4.34 25.39
N LYS A 33 9.19 -5.43 25.01
CA LYS A 33 9.32 -6.03 23.69
C LYS A 33 9.05 -4.90 22.71
N ASN A 34 10.10 -4.36 22.12
CA ASN A 34 10.00 -3.50 20.95
C ASN A 34 9.37 -4.36 19.83
N SER A 35 8.07 -4.46 19.87
CA SER A 35 7.32 -4.90 18.71
C SER A 35 7.54 -3.84 17.64
N ILE A 36 8.44 -4.12 16.70
CA ILE A 36 8.56 -3.33 15.49
C ILE A 36 7.13 -3.25 14.92
N PRO A 37 6.57 -2.05 14.73
CA PRO A 37 5.26 -1.94 14.11
C PRO A 37 5.31 -2.66 12.77
N ILE A 38 4.51 -3.70 12.62
CA ILE A 38 4.36 -4.37 11.33
C ILE A 38 3.66 -3.34 10.45
N MET A 39 4.40 -2.71 9.55
CA MET A 39 3.79 -1.85 8.55
C MET A 39 2.77 -2.69 7.76
N PRO A 40 1.55 -2.20 7.60
CA PRO A 40 0.57 -2.87 6.76
C PRO A 40 1.19 -3.07 5.37
N ARG A 41 1.12 -4.30 4.86
CA ARG A 41 1.60 -4.59 3.52
C ARG A 41 0.74 -3.82 2.53
N ALA A 42 1.36 -3.21 1.53
CA ALA A 42 0.65 -2.55 0.45
C ALA A 42 -0.33 -3.53 -0.23
N GLU A 43 -1.50 -3.02 -0.59
CA GLU A 43 -2.46 -3.78 -1.37
C GLU A 43 -1.83 -4.14 -2.72
N GLN A 44 -1.97 -5.39 -3.13
CA GLN A 44 -1.44 -5.88 -4.41
C GLN A 44 -2.58 -6.14 -5.39
N ILE A 45 -2.40 -5.66 -6.62
CA ILE A 45 -3.37 -5.82 -7.70
C ILE A 45 -2.71 -6.34 -8.98
N LYS A 46 -3.52 -6.88 -9.88
CA LYS A 46 -3.16 -7.04 -11.29
C LYS A 46 -3.59 -5.82 -12.07
N ILE A 47 -2.99 -5.59 -13.24
CA ILE A 47 -3.36 -4.44 -14.07
C ILE A 47 -4.84 -4.50 -14.50
N SER A 48 -5.42 -5.68 -14.62
CA SER A 48 -6.86 -5.88 -14.86
C SER A 48 -7.76 -5.29 -13.79
N ASP A 49 -7.26 -5.17 -12.55
CA ASP A 49 -8.02 -4.71 -11.40
C ASP A 49 -7.97 -3.19 -11.22
N LEU A 50 -7.16 -2.50 -12.04
CA LEU A 50 -6.95 -1.05 -11.97
C LEU A 50 -8.27 -0.27 -11.99
N LYS A 51 -9.22 -0.68 -12.82
CA LYS A 51 -10.55 -0.07 -12.86
C LYS A 51 -11.28 -0.15 -11.52
N SER A 52 -11.14 -1.25 -10.81
CA SER A 52 -11.75 -1.42 -9.47
C SER A 52 -11.16 -0.44 -8.46
N VAL A 53 -9.85 -0.23 -8.48
CA VAL A 53 -9.18 0.74 -7.59
C VAL A 53 -9.59 2.17 -7.93
N LEU A 54 -9.62 2.53 -9.21
CA LEU A 54 -10.14 3.83 -9.68
C LEU A 54 -11.58 4.08 -9.24
N THR A 55 -12.41 3.03 -9.26
CA THR A 55 -13.79 3.13 -8.77
C THR A 55 -13.85 3.43 -7.27
N ARG A 56 -12.94 2.84 -6.48
CA ARG A 56 -12.83 3.14 -5.04
C ARG A 56 -12.36 4.57 -4.80
N LEU A 57 -11.40 5.06 -5.60
CA LEU A 57 -10.96 6.46 -5.55
C LEU A 57 -12.13 7.40 -5.83
N GLN A 58 -12.87 7.17 -6.91
CA GLN A 58 -14.03 7.97 -7.27
C GLN A 58 -15.08 8.02 -6.16
N ASN A 59 -15.29 6.90 -5.49
CA ASN A 59 -16.26 6.77 -4.39
C ASN A 59 -15.71 7.23 -3.03
N LYS A 60 -14.50 7.84 -2.99
CA LYS A 60 -13.82 8.28 -1.77
C LYS A 60 -13.65 7.17 -0.73
N LYS A 61 -13.38 5.95 -1.20
CA LYS A 61 -13.13 4.76 -0.36
C LYS A 61 -11.65 4.45 -0.18
N LEU A 62 -10.77 5.34 -0.62
CA LEU A 62 -9.35 5.31 -0.35
C LEU A 62 -9.00 6.36 0.70
N GLU A 63 -7.87 6.17 1.35
CA GLU A 63 -7.39 7.08 2.40
C GLU A 63 -6.97 8.45 1.81
N PHE A 64 -6.47 8.44 0.57
CA PHE A 64 -5.98 9.63 -0.13
C PHE A 64 -6.86 9.95 -1.34
N ASP A 65 -6.80 11.21 -1.76
CA ASP A 65 -7.51 11.68 -2.96
C ASP A 65 -6.82 11.28 -4.28
N PHE A 66 -5.80 10.45 -4.22
CA PHE A 66 -5.06 9.89 -5.35
C PHE A 66 -4.49 8.53 -4.96
N PHE A 67 -3.99 7.78 -5.91
CA PHE A 67 -3.18 6.58 -5.64
C PHE A 67 -2.20 6.33 -6.79
N GLY A 68 -1.13 5.64 -6.47
CA GLY A 68 -0.17 5.14 -7.45
C GLY A 68 -0.21 3.63 -7.58
N ILE A 69 0.38 3.12 -8.65
CA ILE A 69 0.70 1.72 -8.82
C ILE A 69 2.16 1.58 -9.23
N THR A 70 2.82 0.57 -8.68
CA THR A 70 4.21 0.25 -9.03
C THR A 70 4.48 -1.24 -8.87
N SER A 71 5.32 -1.82 -9.75
CA SER A 71 5.77 -3.20 -9.60
C SER A 71 7.15 -3.32 -8.96
N ASN A 72 7.95 -2.25 -9.04
CA ASN A 72 9.37 -2.30 -8.67
C ASN A 72 9.91 -0.95 -8.11
N GLY A 73 9.02 0.03 -7.90
CA GLY A 73 9.37 1.37 -7.42
C GLY A 73 9.90 2.32 -8.51
N ILE A 74 10.25 1.82 -9.70
CA ILE A 74 10.71 2.64 -10.83
C ILE A 74 9.54 3.03 -11.73
N ASP A 75 8.63 2.10 -11.97
CA ASP A 75 7.45 2.22 -12.82
C ASP A 75 6.24 2.82 -12.09
N CYS A 76 6.48 3.71 -11.12
CA CYS A 76 5.41 4.28 -10.31
C CYS A 76 4.66 5.38 -11.07
N ILE A 77 3.38 5.16 -11.36
CA ILE A 77 2.48 6.19 -11.90
C ILE A 77 1.33 6.42 -10.94
N TYR A 78 0.92 7.69 -10.84
CA TYR A 78 -0.17 8.13 -9.97
C TYR A 78 -1.40 8.53 -10.78
N PHE A 79 -2.55 8.18 -10.26
CA PHE A 79 -3.86 8.56 -10.80
C PHE A 79 -4.44 9.67 -9.94
N VAL A 80 -4.58 10.84 -10.52
CA VAL A 80 -5.00 12.04 -9.80
C VAL A 80 -6.32 12.55 -10.37
N PRO A 81 -7.37 12.70 -9.54
CA PRO A 81 -8.60 13.32 -9.98
C PRO A 81 -8.38 14.75 -10.46
N ASP A 82 -9.03 15.09 -11.56
CA ASP A 82 -9.06 16.42 -12.15
C ASP A 82 -10.52 16.80 -12.48
N SER A 83 -11.20 17.38 -11.51
CA SER A 83 -12.65 17.61 -11.52
C SER A 83 -13.39 16.27 -11.61
N ASN A 84 -14.10 15.99 -12.74
CA ASN A 84 -14.79 14.74 -12.99
C ASN A 84 -14.00 13.75 -13.88
N LEU A 85 -12.77 14.10 -14.17
CA LEU A 85 -11.85 13.37 -15.04
C LEU A 85 -10.58 13.01 -14.27
N TYR A 86 -9.61 12.44 -14.97
CA TYR A 86 -8.34 12.04 -14.36
C TYR A 86 -7.16 12.57 -15.15
N ALA A 87 -6.06 12.77 -14.45
CA ALA A 87 -4.73 12.93 -14.99
C ALA A 87 -3.83 11.80 -14.48
N ILE A 88 -2.71 11.59 -15.14
CA ILE A 88 -1.68 10.65 -14.70
C ILE A 88 -0.42 11.43 -14.40
N GLU A 89 0.20 11.15 -13.26
CA GLU A 89 1.45 11.78 -12.85
C GLU A 89 2.57 10.74 -12.71
N PHE A 90 3.78 11.17 -13.04
CA PHE A 90 5.00 10.40 -12.85
C PHE A 90 6.01 11.27 -12.12
N GLU A 91 6.38 10.85 -10.92
CA GLU A 91 7.35 11.53 -10.07
C GLU A 91 8.74 10.91 -10.25
N VAL A 92 9.74 11.73 -10.54
CA VAL A 92 11.11 11.27 -10.69
C VAL A 92 11.83 11.39 -9.35
N MET A 93 11.70 10.36 -8.54
CA MET A 93 12.28 10.30 -7.18
C MET A 93 13.71 9.76 -7.17
N THR A 94 14.10 9.03 -8.22
CA THR A 94 15.41 8.39 -8.32
C THR A 94 16.03 8.62 -9.69
N GLU A 95 17.36 8.45 -9.78
CA GLU A 95 18.09 8.54 -11.06
C GLU A 95 17.60 7.51 -12.08
N ASP A 96 17.21 6.31 -11.63
CA ASP A 96 16.73 5.22 -12.50
C ASP A 96 15.37 5.54 -13.15
N GLN A 97 14.64 6.51 -12.61
CA GLN A 97 13.37 6.97 -13.17
C GLN A 97 13.55 8.02 -14.28
N LYS A 98 14.67 8.73 -14.32
CA LYS A 98 14.90 9.80 -15.32
C LYS A 98 14.73 9.35 -16.77
N PRO A 99 15.24 8.19 -17.22
CA PRO A 99 15.09 7.76 -18.60
C PRO A 99 13.63 7.54 -19.02
N TRP A 100 12.73 7.26 -18.06
CA TRP A 100 11.32 7.03 -18.35
C TRP A 100 10.54 8.31 -18.59
N LEU A 101 11.03 9.44 -18.08
CA LEU A 101 10.39 10.73 -18.24
C LEU A 101 10.20 11.10 -19.71
N ASP A 102 11.23 10.92 -20.53
CA ASP A 102 11.18 11.26 -21.95
C ASP A 102 10.29 10.27 -22.72
N LYS A 103 10.35 8.99 -22.40
CA LYS A 103 9.45 7.98 -22.98
C LYS A 103 7.98 8.27 -22.68
N LEU A 104 7.68 8.74 -21.48
CA LEU A 104 6.30 9.11 -21.10
C LEU A 104 5.84 10.39 -21.81
N LYS A 105 6.74 11.35 -22.05
CA LYS A 105 6.44 12.54 -22.87
C LYS A 105 6.16 12.15 -24.32
N GLU A 106 6.96 11.26 -24.90
CA GLU A 106 6.75 10.73 -26.25
C GLU A 106 5.41 10.01 -26.36
N PHE A 107 5.09 9.14 -25.38
CA PHE A 107 3.79 8.48 -25.30
C PHE A 107 2.64 9.50 -25.29
N ALA A 108 2.72 10.50 -24.41
CA ALA A 108 1.71 11.54 -24.32
C ALA A 108 1.54 12.32 -25.63
N GLN A 109 2.65 12.62 -26.31
CA GLN A 109 2.64 13.30 -27.60
C GLN A 109 2.00 12.44 -28.70
N GLN A 110 2.32 11.15 -28.77
CA GLN A 110 1.75 10.22 -29.74
C GLN A 110 0.25 10.09 -29.62
N ASP A 111 -0.25 10.08 -28.39
CA ASP A 111 -1.67 9.93 -28.08
C ASP A 111 -2.40 11.31 -27.92
N ASN A 112 -1.72 12.43 -28.30
CA ASN A 112 -2.23 13.80 -28.25
C ASN A 112 -2.64 14.26 -26.84
N TYR A 113 -1.99 13.77 -25.81
CA TYR A 113 -2.18 14.28 -24.46
C TYR A 113 -1.27 15.48 -24.21
N LYS A 114 -1.81 16.48 -23.52
CA LYS A 114 -1.03 17.61 -23.06
C LYS A 114 -0.19 17.21 -21.85
N THR A 115 1.04 17.68 -21.80
CA THR A 115 1.94 17.47 -20.66
C THR A 115 2.26 18.76 -19.95
N LEU A 116 2.43 18.68 -18.64
CA LEU A 116 2.88 19.75 -17.79
C LEU A 116 4.01 19.23 -16.90
N MET A 117 5.14 19.94 -16.90
CA MET A 117 6.21 19.70 -15.94
C MET A 117 5.99 20.55 -14.71
N THR A 118 5.94 19.91 -13.57
CA THR A 118 5.87 20.54 -12.26
C THR A 118 6.99 20.01 -11.36
N THR A 119 7.04 20.49 -10.15
CA THR A 119 7.91 19.94 -9.12
C THR A 119 7.04 19.45 -7.97
N TYR A 120 7.48 18.41 -7.30
CA TYR A 120 6.80 17.93 -6.11
C TYR A 120 6.91 19.01 -5.03
N ASN A 121 5.87 19.83 -4.94
CA ASN A 121 5.83 20.94 -4.01
C ASN A 121 5.30 20.50 -2.64
N ASN A 122 6.16 20.67 -1.62
CA ASN A 122 5.75 20.94 -0.26
C ASN A 122 5.25 19.80 0.61
N LYS A 123 5.82 18.60 0.50
CA LYS A 123 5.76 17.76 1.71
C LYS A 123 6.98 18.07 2.58
N PRO A 124 6.78 18.57 3.82
CA PRO A 124 7.86 19.03 4.70
C PRO A 124 8.90 17.96 5.09
N GLN A 125 8.66 16.72 4.73
CA GLN A 125 9.54 15.60 4.98
C GLN A 125 10.66 15.41 3.93
N TYR A 126 10.55 16.04 2.76
CA TYR A 126 11.60 16.01 1.75
C TYR A 126 12.44 17.31 1.84
N LYS A 127 13.49 17.26 2.63
CA LYS A 127 14.53 18.32 2.69
C LYS A 127 15.53 18.15 1.53
N SER A 128 15.06 17.88 0.33
CA SER A 128 15.92 17.95 -0.85
C SER A 128 16.00 19.40 -1.30
N SER A 129 17.21 19.89 -1.54
CA SER A 129 17.44 21.21 -2.14
C SER A 129 16.85 21.33 -3.53
N ASP A 130 16.67 20.20 -4.23
CA ASP A 130 16.08 20.11 -5.56
C ASP A 130 14.80 19.28 -5.50
N PRO A 131 13.63 19.91 -5.63
CA PRO A 131 12.37 19.18 -5.66
C PRO A 131 12.33 18.25 -6.88
N ALA A 132 11.88 17.01 -6.66
CA ALA A 132 11.74 16.02 -7.71
C ALA A 132 10.84 16.53 -8.83
N PRO A 133 11.23 16.40 -10.11
CA PRO A 133 10.37 16.77 -11.21
C PRO A 133 9.17 15.81 -11.32
N VAL A 134 8.01 16.37 -11.60
CA VAL A 134 6.76 15.63 -11.83
C VAL A 134 6.28 15.92 -13.24
N LEU A 135 6.10 14.86 -14.02
CA LEU A 135 5.39 14.91 -15.28
C LEU A 135 3.91 14.65 -15.04
N ARG A 136 3.08 15.64 -15.34
CA ARG A 136 1.62 15.45 -15.37
C ARG A 136 1.17 15.30 -16.82
N ILE A 137 0.46 14.22 -17.11
CA ILE A 137 -0.18 13.93 -18.38
C ILE A 137 -1.67 14.24 -18.22
N GLU A 138 -2.11 15.32 -18.86
CA GLU A 138 -3.52 15.75 -18.84
C GLU A 138 -4.34 14.89 -19.79
N THR A 139 -4.69 13.68 -19.34
CA THR A 139 -5.43 12.72 -20.17
C THR A 139 -6.88 13.16 -20.36
N LYS A 140 -7.44 13.94 -19.42
CA LYS A 140 -8.86 14.37 -19.41
C LYS A 140 -9.80 13.21 -19.68
N SER A 141 -9.51 12.08 -19.08
CA SER A 141 -10.14 10.80 -19.33
C SER A 141 -11.15 10.44 -18.26
N THR A 142 -12.21 9.75 -18.69
CA THR A 142 -13.13 9.08 -17.76
C THR A 142 -12.42 7.93 -17.03
N LEU A 143 -13.05 7.38 -16.00
CA LEU A 143 -12.50 6.25 -15.24
C LEU A 143 -12.07 5.09 -16.14
N ASP A 144 -12.91 4.68 -17.09
CA ASP A 144 -12.63 3.56 -17.98
C ASP A 144 -11.47 3.84 -18.94
N GLN A 145 -11.45 5.05 -19.47
CA GLN A 145 -10.34 5.50 -20.31
C GLN A 145 -9.03 5.59 -19.51
N THR A 146 -9.08 6.08 -18.28
CA THR A 146 -7.92 6.17 -17.40
C THR A 146 -7.34 4.80 -17.10
N ALA A 147 -8.17 3.80 -16.82
CA ALA A 147 -7.72 2.43 -16.63
C ALA A 147 -6.99 1.90 -17.87
N THR A 148 -7.54 2.13 -19.06
CA THR A 148 -6.92 1.72 -20.33
C THR A 148 -5.60 2.45 -20.58
N ILE A 149 -5.53 3.76 -20.30
CA ILE A 149 -4.30 4.54 -20.44
C ILE A 149 -3.22 4.03 -19.48
N GLY A 150 -3.57 3.78 -18.22
CA GLY A 150 -2.66 3.20 -17.24
C GLY A 150 -2.10 1.84 -17.69
N GLN A 151 -2.97 0.95 -18.19
CA GLN A 151 -2.56 -0.34 -18.78
C GLN A 151 -1.57 -0.15 -19.95
N ASN A 152 -1.86 0.77 -20.85
CA ASN A 152 -1.00 1.07 -22.00
C ASN A 152 0.37 1.61 -21.56
N ILE A 153 0.41 2.49 -20.56
CA ILE A 153 1.67 3.00 -20.01
C ILE A 153 2.48 1.85 -19.43
N MET A 154 1.88 1.01 -18.60
CA MET A 154 2.59 -0.11 -17.98
C MET A 154 3.11 -1.12 -19.00
N ALA A 155 2.34 -1.44 -20.04
CA ALA A 155 2.73 -2.39 -21.07
C ALA A 155 3.73 -1.80 -22.07
N ARG A 156 3.44 -0.63 -22.65
CA ARG A 156 4.20 -0.08 -23.78
C ARG A 156 5.45 0.68 -23.34
N ILE A 157 5.39 1.34 -22.20
CA ILE A 157 6.49 2.18 -21.72
C ILE A 157 7.38 1.38 -20.77
N PHE A 158 6.83 0.74 -19.75
CA PHE A 158 7.61 -0.01 -18.77
C PHE A 158 7.86 -1.47 -19.17
N GLY A 159 7.16 -2.00 -20.18
CA GLY A 159 7.33 -3.38 -20.67
C GLY A 159 6.73 -4.43 -19.75
N ASN A 160 5.82 -4.03 -18.86
CA ASN A 160 5.18 -4.92 -17.91
C ASN A 160 4.15 -5.82 -18.59
N SER A 161 4.07 -7.08 -18.15
CA SER A 161 3.09 -8.03 -18.67
C SER A 161 1.76 -7.95 -17.91
N GLU A 162 0.71 -8.56 -18.46
CA GLU A 162 -0.58 -8.70 -17.78
C GLU A 162 -0.47 -9.49 -16.44
N GLN A 163 0.57 -10.31 -16.32
CA GLN A 163 0.82 -11.10 -15.10
C GLN A 163 1.57 -10.31 -14.02
N THR A 164 2.08 -9.13 -14.34
CA THR A 164 2.77 -8.27 -13.36
C THR A 164 1.84 -7.91 -12.21
N THR A 165 2.36 -8.01 -10.99
CA THR A 165 1.66 -7.60 -9.77
C THR A 165 2.16 -6.23 -9.37
N TYR A 166 1.25 -5.36 -9.00
CA TYR A 166 1.53 -3.99 -8.60
C TYR A 166 1.15 -3.77 -7.15
N ASP A 167 1.98 -3.06 -6.42
CA ASP A 167 1.62 -2.48 -5.14
C ASP A 167 0.79 -1.21 -5.39
N VAL A 168 -0.31 -1.07 -4.66
CA VAL A 168 -1.08 0.18 -4.62
C VAL A 168 -0.43 1.07 -3.55
N VAL A 169 0.01 2.26 -3.95
CA VAL A 169 0.71 3.21 -3.09
C VAL A 169 -0.05 4.53 -2.97
N PRO A 170 0.02 5.20 -1.79
CA PRO A 170 -0.56 6.52 -1.59
C PRO A 170 0.22 7.61 -2.30
#